data_5285cf7874f6a54a2422e34d3e1a5817
#
_entry.id   5285cf7874f6a54a2422e34d3e1a5817
#
_cell.length_a   1.000
_cell.length_b   1.000
_cell.length_c   1.000
_cell.angle_alpha   90.00
_cell.angle_beta   90.00
_cell.angle_gamma   90.00
#
_symmetry.space_group_name_H-M   'P 1'
#
loop_
_entity.id
_entity.type
_entity.pdbx_description
1 polymer ?
#
loop_
_entity_poly.entity_id
_entity_poly.type
_entity_poly.pdbx_seq_one_letter_code
_entity_poly.pdbx_strand_id
1 'polypeptide(L)'
;MELIKMNIQSIKDLCKKHKVNRLFVFGSILTNRFNEKSDVDFIVDFNKNEVSDYFDNFFEFKYSMQDLLNREVDLLEEQSTKNPYLKENIDLSKTLIYG
;
A
#
# COMPACT_ATOMS: atom_id res chain seq x y z
N MET A 1 -2.89 12.28 5.45
CA MET A 1 -3.67 11.77 4.28
C MET A 1 -3.66 12.68 3.07
N GLU A 2 -3.15 13.90 3.21
CA GLU A 2 -3.03 14.80 2.05
C GLU A 2 -2.16 14.19 0.94
N LEU A 3 -1.05 13.56 1.31
CA LEU A 3 -0.17 12.93 0.33
C LEU A 3 -0.92 11.90 -0.54
N ILE A 4 -1.79 11.12 0.08
CA ILE A 4 -2.60 10.14 -0.65
C ILE A 4 -3.64 10.83 -1.51
N LYS A 5 -4.35 11.81 -0.97
CA LYS A 5 -5.40 12.54 -1.70
C LYS A 5 -4.84 13.24 -2.93
N MET A 6 -3.68 13.88 -2.80
CA MET A 6 -3.03 14.58 -3.90
C MET A 6 -2.64 13.64 -5.05
N ASN A 7 -2.39 12.37 -4.74
CA ASN A 7 -1.91 11.39 -5.71
C ASN A 7 -2.93 10.29 -6.00
N ILE A 8 -4.18 10.46 -5.57
CA ILE A 8 -5.15 9.36 -5.58
C ILE A 8 -5.40 8.79 -6.97
N GLN A 9 -5.49 9.62 -7.99
CA GLN A 9 -5.74 9.12 -9.34
C GLN A 9 -4.56 8.31 -9.87
N SER A 10 -3.34 8.79 -9.65
CA SER A 10 -2.12 8.07 -10.05
C SER A 10 -1.98 6.76 -9.29
N ILE A 11 -2.34 6.75 -8.00
CA ILE A 11 -2.34 5.52 -7.19
C ILE A 11 -3.33 4.51 -7.77
N LYS A 12 -4.53 4.94 -8.10
CA LYS A 12 -5.54 4.07 -8.72
C LYS A 12 -5.08 3.51 -10.06
N ASP A 13 -4.41 4.33 -10.87
CA ASP A 13 -3.88 3.89 -12.15
C ASP A 13 -2.79 2.81 -11.97
N LEU A 14 -1.91 2.99 -10.99
CA LEU A 14 -0.90 1.99 -10.65
C LEU A 14 -1.54 0.69 -10.15
N CYS A 15 -2.59 0.80 -9.35
CA CYS A 15 -3.32 -0.37 -8.86
C CYS A 15 -3.92 -1.17 -10.01
N LYS A 16 -4.52 -0.50 -10.98
CA LYS A 16 -5.09 -1.16 -12.16
C LYS A 16 -4.00 -1.83 -12.99
N LYS A 17 -2.90 -1.12 -13.22
CA LYS A 17 -1.78 -1.63 -14.01
C LYS A 17 -1.18 -2.90 -13.40
N HIS A 18 -1.07 -2.95 -12.08
CA HIS A 18 -0.42 -4.05 -11.36
C HIS A 18 -1.40 -5.09 -10.81
N LYS A 19 -2.67 -5.02 -11.23
CA LYS A 19 -3.69 -6.03 -10.88
C LYS A 19 -3.97 -6.10 -9.39
N VAL A 20 -4.05 -4.94 -8.74
CA VAL A 20 -4.41 -4.84 -7.33
C VAL A 20 -5.91 -4.99 -7.18
N ASN A 21 -6.35 -5.85 -6.25
CA ASN A 21 -7.74 -5.93 -5.84
C ASN A 21 -8.08 -4.89 -4.80
N ARG A 22 -7.23 -4.77 -3.77
CA ARG A 22 -7.44 -3.83 -2.67
C ARG A 22 -6.10 -3.27 -2.22
N LEU A 23 -6.10 -1.99 -1.89
CA LEU A 23 -4.96 -1.30 -1.30
C LEU A 23 -5.41 -0.53 -0.07
N PHE A 24 -4.73 -0.74 1.03
CA PHE A 24 -4.97 -0.03 2.29
C PHE A 24 -3.70 0.74 2.67
N VAL A 25 -3.89 1.85 3.38
CA VAL A 25 -2.82 2.57 4.05
C VAL A 25 -2.98 2.39 5.56
N PHE A 26 -1.86 2.31 6.27
CA PHE A 26 -1.87 2.18 7.72
C PHE A 26 -0.64 2.87 8.32
N GLY A 27 -0.52 2.82 9.65
CA GLY A 27 0.67 3.31 10.34
C GLY A 27 0.72 4.81 10.52
N SER A 28 1.92 5.37 10.49
CA SER A 28 2.19 6.76 10.88
C SER A 28 1.42 7.80 10.08
N ILE A 29 1.10 7.53 8.80
CA ILE A 29 0.35 8.49 7.96
C ILE A 29 -1.04 8.78 8.51
N LEU A 30 -1.59 7.88 9.33
CA LEU A 30 -2.89 8.05 9.97
C LEU A 30 -2.80 8.80 11.30
N THR A 31 -1.62 9.28 11.66
CA THR A 31 -1.35 9.95 12.94
C THR A 31 -0.72 11.32 12.72
N ASN A 32 -0.66 12.11 13.79
CA ASN A 32 0.01 13.41 13.80
C ASN A 32 1.54 13.30 13.75
N ARG A 33 2.08 12.08 13.86
CA ARG A 33 3.53 11.84 13.83
C ARG A 33 4.09 11.79 12.43
N PHE A 34 3.23 11.71 11.41
CA PHE A 34 3.66 11.64 10.02
C PHE A 34 4.36 12.94 9.62
N ASN A 35 5.56 12.83 9.06
CA ASN A 35 6.36 13.97 8.63
C ASN A 35 7.10 13.62 7.32
N GLU A 36 7.93 14.54 6.84
CA GLU A 36 8.62 14.39 5.56
C GLU A 36 9.59 13.19 5.50
N LYS A 37 10.02 12.70 6.66
CA LYS A 37 10.94 11.55 6.76
C LYS A 37 10.23 10.24 7.03
N SER A 38 8.93 10.27 7.25
CA SER A 38 8.17 9.06 7.57
C SER A 38 7.95 8.22 6.31
N ASP A 39 8.06 6.91 6.46
CA ASP A 39 7.70 5.96 5.41
C ASP A 39 6.18 5.90 5.29
N VAL A 40 5.70 5.51 4.12
CA VAL A 40 4.28 5.23 3.92
C VAL A 40 4.07 3.73 3.92
N ASP A 41 3.18 3.26 4.78
CA ASP A 41 2.91 1.83 4.98
C ASP A 41 1.62 1.44 4.27
N PHE A 42 1.72 0.48 3.36
CA PHE A 42 0.57 -0.04 2.61
C PHE A 42 0.40 -1.53 2.84
N ILE A 43 -0.85 -1.96 2.76
CA ILE A 43 -1.20 -3.37 2.66
C ILE A 43 -1.87 -3.57 1.31
N VAL A 44 -1.43 -4.57 0.57
CA VAL A 44 -1.91 -4.84 -0.77
C VAL A 44 -2.43 -6.26 -0.89
N ASP A 45 -3.52 -6.39 -1.65
CA ASP A 45 -4.05 -7.68 -2.10
C ASP A 45 -4.07 -7.65 -3.63
N PHE A 46 -3.21 -8.46 -4.26
CA PHE A 46 -3.15 -8.59 -5.71
C PHE A 46 -4.10 -9.67 -6.21
N ASN A 47 -4.62 -9.49 -7.41
CA ASN A 47 -5.35 -10.55 -8.11
C ASN A 47 -4.33 -11.54 -8.69
N LYS A 48 -4.03 -12.59 -7.94
CA LYS A 48 -3.00 -13.58 -8.29
C LYS A 48 -3.31 -14.34 -9.58
N ASN A 49 -4.58 -14.43 -9.94
CA ASN A 49 -4.98 -15.10 -11.17
C ASN A 49 -4.60 -14.30 -12.43
N GLU A 50 -4.43 -12.99 -12.31
CA GLU A 50 -4.10 -12.12 -13.43
C GLU A 50 -2.61 -11.74 -13.48
N VAL A 51 -1.83 -12.12 -12.47
CA VAL A 51 -0.40 -11.78 -12.38
C VAL A 51 0.42 -12.99 -12.80
N SER A 52 1.19 -12.86 -13.89
CA SER A 52 2.03 -13.95 -14.39
C SER A 52 3.33 -14.10 -13.61
N ASP A 53 3.97 -13.00 -13.24
CA ASP A 53 5.17 -12.98 -12.40
C ASP A 53 4.89 -12.16 -11.15
N TYR A 54 4.55 -12.85 -10.08
CA TYR A 54 4.13 -12.21 -8.84
C TYR A 54 5.24 -11.39 -8.21
N PHE A 55 6.45 -11.95 -8.14
CA PHE A 55 7.59 -11.28 -7.52
C PHE A 55 7.92 -9.96 -8.21
N ASP A 56 8.04 -9.98 -9.53
CA ASP A 56 8.34 -8.79 -10.31
C ASP A 56 7.22 -7.76 -10.17
N ASN A 57 5.97 -8.20 -10.25
CA ASN A 57 4.81 -7.30 -10.13
C ASN A 57 4.77 -6.61 -8.76
N PHE A 58 5.07 -7.35 -7.69
CA PHE A 58 5.11 -6.80 -6.34
C PHE A 58 6.14 -5.67 -6.23
N PHE A 59 7.36 -5.93 -6.67
CA PHE A 59 8.43 -4.94 -6.55
C PHE A 59 8.28 -3.77 -7.52
N GLU A 60 7.79 -4.01 -8.72
CA GLU A 60 7.48 -2.92 -9.65
C GLU A 60 6.42 -1.99 -9.09
N PHE A 61 5.38 -2.55 -8.48
CA PHE A 61 4.34 -1.75 -7.83
C PHE A 61 4.93 -0.94 -6.68
N LYS A 62 5.70 -1.57 -5.82
CA LYS A 62 6.35 -0.91 -4.69
C LYS A 62 7.21 0.27 -5.13
N TYR A 63 8.10 0.04 -6.09
CA TYR A 63 9.02 1.08 -6.57
C TYR A 63 8.29 2.19 -7.33
N SER A 64 7.24 1.85 -8.07
CA SER A 64 6.41 2.86 -8.72
C SER A 64 5.71 3.76 -7.70
N MET A 65 5.24 3.18 -6.60
CA MET A 65 4.65 3.96 -5.52
C MET A 65 5.69 4.86 -4.84
N GLN A 66 6.92 4.36 -4.63
CA GLN A 66 8.01 5.17 -4.08
C GLN A 66 8.34 6.36 -4.98
N ASP A 67 8.40 6.14 -6.29
CA ASP A 67 8.66 7.20 -7.24
C ASP A 67 7.53 8.23 -7.27
N LEU A 68 6.29 7.76 -7.24
CA LEU A 68 5.12 8.64 -7.26
C LEU A 68 5.06 9.52 -6.02
N LEU A 69 5.28 8.92 -4.84
CA LEU A 69 5.13 9.62 -3.56
C LEU A 69 6.43 10.31 -3.12
N ASN A 70 7.53 10.03 -3.81
CA ASN A 70 8.87 10.52 -3.46
C ASN A 70 9.23 10.21 -2.00
N ARG A 71 8.96 8.97 -1.59
CA ARG A 71 9.19 8.47 -0.22
C ARG A 71 9.47 6.99 -0.24
N GLU A 72 10.07 6.50 0.84
CA GLU A 72 10.14 5.06 1.08
C GLU A 72 8.74 4.52 1.33
N VAL A 73 8.44 3.40 0.72
CA VAL A 73 7.17 2.70 0.87
C VAL A 73 7.43 1.33 1.47
N ASP A 74 6.70 1.02 2.54
CA ASP A 74 6.69 -0.31 3.13
C ASP A 74 5.42 -1.00 2.63
N LEU A 75 5.59 -2.07 1.88
CA LEU A 75 4.48 -2.78 1.24
C LEU A 75 4.37 -4.19 1.80
N LEU A 76 3.24 -4.45 2.45
CA LEU A 76 2.94 -5.78 3.03
C LEU A 76 1.78 -6.41 2.26
N GLU A 77 1.86 -7.73 2.07
CA GLU A 77 0.74 -8.49 1.56
C GLU A 77 -0.29 -8.72 2.66
N GLU A 78 -1.56 -8.57 2.34
CA GLU A 78 -2.65 -8.81 3.30
C GLU A 78 -2.56 -10.21 3.90
N GLN A 79 -2.20 -11.20 3.09
CA GLN A 79 -2.18 -12.61 3.50
C GLN A 79 -0.93 -13.01 4.30
N SER A 80 0.15 -12.21 4.23
CA SER A 80 1.38 -12.52 4.95
C SER A 80 1.36 -12.04 6.40
N THR A 81 0.34 -11.30 6.79
CA THR A 81 0.18 -10.79 8.15
C THR A 81 -0.43 -11.87 9.04
N LYS A 82 0.43 -12.80 9.50
CA LYS A 82 -0.03 -13.97 10.28
C LYS A 82 0.02 -13.78 11.79
N ASN A 83 0.72 -12.77 12.27
CA ASN A 83 0.76 -12.48 13.71
C ASN A 83 -0.59 -11.90 14.13
N PRO A 84 -1.34 -12.56 15.04
CA PRO A 84 -2.67 -12.09 15.42
C PRO A 84 -2.69 -10.69 16.00
N TYR A 85 -1.68 -10.33 16.78
CA TYR A 85 -1.61 -8.99 17.38
C TYR A 85 -1.34 -7.91 16.35
N LEU A 86 -0.40 -8.18 15.44
CA LEU A 86 -0.08 -7.24 14.36
C LEU A 86 -1.27 -7.09 13.43
N LYS A 87 -1.91 -8.20 13.06
CA LYS A 87 -3.08 -8.19 12.19
C LYS A 87 -4.23 -7.40 12.82
N GLU A 88 -4.49 -7.61 14.09
CA GLU A 88 -5.55 -6.88 14.79
C GLU A 88 -5.30 -5.38 14.78
N ASN A 89 -4.09 -4.95 15.12
CA ASN A 89 -3.73 -3.53 15.10
C ASN A 89 -3.85 -2.92 13.71
N ILE A 90 -3.41 -3.63 12.68
CA ILE A 90 -3.52 -3.18 11.29
C ILE A 90 -4.99 -3.11 10.87
N ASP A 91 -5.78 -4.13 11.17
CA ASP A 91 -7.20 -4.17 10.80
C ASP A 91 -8.00 -3.05 11.45
N LEU A 92 -7.65 -2.65 12.67
CA LEU A 92 -8.32 -1.57 13.37
C LEU A 92 -7.98 -0.18 12.81
N SER A 93 -6.79 -0.02 12.24
CA SER A 93 -6.28 1.30 11.83
C SER A 93 -6.19 1.49 10.32
N LYS A 94 -6.22 0.43 9.53
CA LYS A 94 -6.02 0.55 8.07
C LYS A 94 -7.20 1.27 7.41
N THR A 95 -6.88 2.05 6.40
CA THR A 95 -7.87 2.80 5.62
C THR A 95 -7.81 2.35 4.16
N LEU A 96 -8.96 2.01 3.59
CA LEU A 96 -9.06 1.56 2.19
C LEU A 96 -8.78 2.74 1.25
N ILE A 97 -7.84 2.53 0.31
CA ILE A 97 -7.50 3.50 -0.73
C ILE A 97 -8.10 3.08 -2.08
N TYR A 98 -8.06 1.79 -2.38
CA TYR A 98 -8.51 1.24 -3.66
C TYR A 98 -9.20 -0.11 -3.44
N GLY A 99 -10.32 -0.30 -4.15
CA GLY A 99 -11.04 -1.57 -4.07
C GLY A 99 -12.46 -1.54 -3.54
#